data_837ed078ce64f8cd4c4250599cdcab62
#
_entry.id   837ed078ce64f8cd4c4250599cdcab62
#
_cell.length_a   1.000
_cell.length_b   1.000
_cell.length_c   1.000
_cell.angle_alpha   90.00
_cell.angle_beta   90.00
_cell.angle_gamma   90.00
#
_symmetry.space_group_name_H-M   'P 1'
#
loop_
_entity.id
_entity.type
_entity.pdbx_description
1 polymer ?
#
loop_
_entity_poly.entity_id
_entity_poly.type
_entity_poly.pdbx_seq_one_letter_code
_entity_poly.pdbx_strand_id
1 'polypeptide(L)'
;PSRGLGDVYKRQEQLSVSDEQYFSKIIKEDRPRVMQAFHDLIEGKINKVKEEYRVLNKGKNGRKIDWVEAQATIETRDEQNRPLTLVGSSLVITDRKRMEEELMSAKDRAEESNRLKSAFLANMSHEIRTPLNAIIGFSNILASTEEEQEKQEYINIIESNNTLLLQLISDILDLSKIEAGTLEFSYSNIDLNDMIKEVENITKCRME
;
A
#
# COMPACT_ATOMS: atom_id res chain seq x y z
N PRO A 1 25.34 -6.66 -23.40
CA PRO A 1 26.58 -6.13 -22.89
C PRO A 1 26.42 -5.75 -21.44
N SER A 2 26.99 -6.59 -20.60
CA SER A 2 27.07 -6.47 -19.15
C SER A 2 27.91 -5.24 -18.81
N ARG A 3 27.30 -4.20 -18.28
CA ARG A 3 28.03 -3.16 -17.56
C ARG A 3 28.42 -3.72 -16.19
N GLY A 4 29.73 -3.83 -16.00
CA GLY A 4 30.37 -4.53 -14.93
C GLY A 4 30.13 -3.89 -13.57
N LEU A 5 30.06 -4.78 -12.58
CA LEU A 5 30.08 -4.54 -11.13
C LEU A 5 31.40 -3.88 -10.63
N GLY A 6 32.19 -3.28 -11.52
CA GLY A 6 33.54 -2.77 -11.23
C GLY A 6 33.64 -1.36 -10.68
N ASP A 7 32.59 -0.54 -10.75
CA ASP A 7 32.71 0.90 -10.45
C ASP A 7 32.20 1.33 -9.06
N VAL A 8 31.81 0.39 -8.21
CA VAL A 8 31.32 0.69 -6.84
C VAL A 8 32.44 0.75 -5.79
N TYR A 9 33.66 0.28 -6.13
CA TYR A 9 34.78 0.17 -5.20
C TYR A 9 35.90 1.16 -5.46
N LYS A 10 35.66 2.45 -5.55
CA LYS A 10 36.75 3.46 -5.51
C LYS A 10 36.31 4.78 -4.92
N ARG A 11 36.31 4.86 -3.58
CA ARG A 11 36.75 6.05 -2.84
C ARG A 11 37.13 5.62 -1.42
N GLN A 12 38.29 4.95 -1.28
CA GLN A 12 39.09 5.08 -0.08
C GLN A 12 39.86 6.39 -0.18
N GLU A 13 39.23 7.49 0.16
CA GLU A 13 39.94 8.71 0.49
C GLU A 13 40.34 8.58 1.95
N GLN A 14 41.67 8.58 2.20
CA GLN A 14 42.22 8.88 3.54
C GLN A 14 41.90 10.34 3.84
N LEU A 15 40.72 10.58 4.37
CA LEU A 15 40.28 11.88 4.82
C LEU A 15 40.64 12.01 6.29
N SER A 16 41.71 12.76 6.57
CA SER A 16 41.85 13.43 7.88
C SER A 16 40.87 14.61 7.90
N VAL A 17 39.59 14.32 8.03
CA VAL A 17 38.56 15.33 8.20
C VAL A 17 38.49 15.64 9.68
N SER A 18 38.53 16.92 10.07
CA SER A 18 38.26 17.31 11.46
C SER A 18 36.86 16.85 11.85
N ASP A 19 36.68 16.38 13.08
CA ASP A 19 35.39 15.89 13.59
C ASP A 19 34.21 16.82 13.30
N GLU A 20 34.46 18.14 13.43
CA GLU A 20 33.44 19.16 13.14
C GLU A 20 32.99 19.19 11.67
N GLN A 21 33.90 19.00 10.72
CA GLN A 21 33.57 18.98 9.29
C GLN A 21 32.75 17.72 8.90
N TYR A 22 33.06 16.58 9.51
CA TYR A 22 32.32 15.35 9.28
C TYR A 22 30.88 15.45 9.74
N PHE A 23 30.68 15.82 11.03
CA PHE A 23 29.36 15.92 11.63
C PHE A 23 28.54 17.10 11.12
N SER A 24 29.17 18.16 10.57
CA SER A 24 28.45 19.30 10.02
C SER A 24 27.57 18.97 8.82
N LYS A 25 27.95 17.93 8.03
CA LYS A 25 27.20 17.46 6.87
C LYS A 25 25.99 16.62 7.26
N ILE A 26 25.95 16.06 8.46
CA ILE A 26 24.82 15.26 8.96
C ILE A 26 23.65 16.21 9.24
N ILE A 27 22.44 15.82 8.82
CA ILE A 27 21.26 16.64 9.10
C ILE A 27 21.03 16.76 10.61
N LYS A 28 20.41 17.87 11.03
CA LYS A 28 20.34 18.26 12.44
C LYS A 28 19.68 17.21 13.33
N GLU A 29 18.66 16.55 12.80
CA GLU A 29 17.86 15.54 13.50
C GLU A 29 18.66 14.27 13.80
N ASP A 30 19.55 13.85 12.89
CA ASP A 30 20.32 12.61 13.01
C ASP A 30 21.63 12.81 13.78
N ARG A 31 22.14 14.04 13.82
CA ARG A 31 23.45 14.40 14.37
C ARG A 31 23.66 13.98 15.83
N PRO A 32 22.74 14.24 16.80
CA PRO A 32 22.97 13.87 18.18
C PRO A 32 23.15 12.36 18.37
N ARG A 33 22.35 11.55 17.69
CA ARG A 33 22.40 10.10 17.74
C ARG A 33 23.72 9.56 17.20
N VAL A 34 24.14 10.07 16.04
CA VAL A 34 25.38 9.64 15.38
C VAL A 34 26.59 10.05 16.24
N MET A 35 26.62 11.29 16.74
CA MET A 35 27.69 11.76 17.61
C MET A 35 27.81 10.92 18.88
N GLN A 36 26.69 10.55 19.50
CA GLN A 36 26.69 9.70 20.68
C GLN A 36 27.25 8.31 20.37
N ALA A 37 26.92 7.69 19.24
CA ALA A 37 27.46 6.39 18.85
C ALA A 37 29.00 6.44 18.65
N PHE A 38 29.52 7.49 18.03
CA PHE A 38 30.96 7.68 17.89
C PHE A 38 31.64 7.97 19.23
N HIS A 39 31.01 8.73 20.12
CA HIS A 39 31.51 8.99 21.48
C HIS A 39 31.61 7.68 22.27
N ASP A 40 30.59 6.83 22.25
CA ASP A 40 30.58 5.54 22.92
C ASP A 40 31.66 4.57 22.37
N LEU A 41 31.98 4.67 21.06
CA LEU A 41 33.11 3.94 20.46
C LEU A 41 34.45 4.46 20.98
N ILE A 42 34.63 5.78 21.08
CA ILE A 42 35.86 6.41 21.55
C ILE A 42 36.11 6.06 23.03
N GLU A 43 35.08 6.12 23.86
CA GLU A 43 35.12 5.75 25.28
C GLU A 43 35.27 4.25 25.51
N GLY A 44 35.17 3.41 24.50
CA GLY A 44 35.28 1.98 24.58
C GLY A 44 34.07 1.25 25.14
N LYS A 45 32.89 1.94 25.20
CA LYS A 45 31.60 1.34 25.56
C LYS A 45 31.12 0.32 24.53
N ILE A 46 31.44 0.61 23.24
CA ILE A 46 31.16 -0.27 22.12
C ILE A 46 32.43 -0.49 21.30
N ASN A 47 32.51 -1.62 20.59
CA ASN A 47 33.68 -1.97 19.78
C ASN A 47 33.56 -1.57 18.33
N LYS A 48 32.35 -1.27 17.88
CA LYS A 48 32.02 -0.91 16.49
C LYS A 48 30.82 -0.02 16.45
N VAL A 49 30.89 1.01 15.63
CA VAL A 49 29.71 1.81 15.20
C VAL A 49 29.19 1.23 13.90
N LYS A 50 27.87 1.12 13.79
CA LYS A 50 27.15 0.92 12.53
C LYS A 50 25.88 1.78 12.59
N GLU A 51 25.87 2.86 11.81
CA GLU A 51 24.80 3.86 11.83
C GLU A 51 24.37 4.23 10.41
N GLU A 52 23.05 4.33 10.23
CA GLU A 52 22.44 4.88 9.02
C GLU A 52 21.89 6.27 9.32
N TYR A 53 22.31 7.27 8.55
CA TYR A 53 21.90 8.66 8.75
C TYR A 53 21.90 9.43 7.44
N ARG A 54 21.27 10.59 7.48
CA ARG A 54 21.13 11.47 6.31
C ARG A 54 22.21 12.55 6.31
N VAL A 55 22.80 12.77 5.14
CA VAL A 55 23.82 13.79 4.91
C VAL A 55 23.35 14.79 3.87
N LEU A 56 23.73 16.04 4.05
CA LEU A 56 23.46 17.10 3.10
C LEU A 56 24.65 17.24 2.14
N ASN A 57 24.50 16.75 0.94
CA ASN A 57 25.51 16.86 -0.12
C ASN A 57 25.22 18.02 -1.06
N LYS A 58 26.30 18.59 -1.64
CA LYS A 58 26.20 19.54 -2.76
C LYS A 58 26.12 18.76 -4.07
N GLY A 59 24.93 18.62 -4.64
CA GLY A 59 24.73 18.05 -5.96
C GLY A 59 24.92 19.10 -7.08
N LYS A 60 24.93 18.64 -8.34
CA LYS A 60 25.00 19.51 -9.52
C LYS A 60 23.86 20.53 -9.59
N ASN A 61 22.67 20.20 -9.04
CA ASN A 61 21.46 21.00 -9.07
C ASN A 61 21.06 21.58 -7.70
N GLY A 62 22.03 21.74 -6.77
CA GLY A 62 21.77 22.28 -5.45
C GLY A 62 22.05 21.28 -4.32
N ARG A 63 21.40 21.50 -3.16
CA ARG A 63 21.55 20.62 -1.99
C ARG A 63 20.72 19.36 -2.16
N LYS A 64 21.35 18.20 -1.97
CA LYS A 64 20.71 16.87 -2.02
C LYS A 64 20.91 16.17 -0.68
N ILE A 65 19.88 15.52 -0.18
CA ILE A 65 19.95 14.64 0.99
C ILE A 65 20.24 13.22 0.49
N ASP A 66 21.31 12.63 0.99
CA ASP A 66 21.67 11.23 0.72
C ASP A 66 21.65 10.46 2.05
N TRP A 67 21.19 9.21 2.00
CA TRP A 67 21.34 8.26 3.08
C TRP A 67 22.72 7.62 3.01
N VAL A 68 23.39 7.54 4.16
CA VAL A 68 24.70 6.93 4.31
C VAL A 68 24.65 5.90 5.44
N GLU A 69 25.20 4.71 5.19
CA GLU A 69 25.56 3.74 6.22
C GLU A 69 27.04 3.95 6.52
N ALA A 70 27.37 4.28 7.76
CA ALA A 70 28.75 4.38 8.24
C ALA A 70 29.04 3.25 9.23
N GLN A 71 30.22 2.67 9.08
CA GLN A 71 30.79 1.70 10.02
C GLN A 71 32.16 2.19 10.44
N ALA A 72 32.45 2.11 11.73
CA ALA A 72 33.74 2.51 12.28
C ALA A 72 34.17 1.59 13.45
N THR A 73 35.47 1.42 13.61
CA THR A 73 36.09 0.70 14.72
C THR A 73 37.40 1.37 15.11
N ILE A 74 37.85 1.19 16.34
CA ILE A 74 39.20 1.61 16.78
C ILE A 74 40.22 0.54 16.36
N GLU A 75 41.21 0.93 15.58
CA GLU A 75 42.25 0.06 15.07
C GLU A 75 43.41 -0.02 16.09
N THR A 76 43.85 1.13 16.59
CA THR A 76 44.99 1.20 17.54
C THR A 76 44.65 2.08 18.73
N ARG A 77 45.27 1.75 19.90
CA ARG A 77 45.20 2.50 21.14
C ARG A 77 46.60 2.75 21.68
N ASP A 78 46.80 3.82 22.46
CA ASP A 78 48.03 4.11 23.14
C ASP A 78 48.22 3.25 24.41
N GLU A 79 49.36 3.46 25.10
CA GLU A 79 49.69 2.77 26.35
C GLU A 79 48.71 3.08 27.49
N GLN A 80 47.98 4.17 27.41
CA GLN A 80 46.91 4.58 28.33
C GLN A 80 45.52 4.16 27.89
N ASN A 81 45.44 3.24 26.88
CA ASN A 81 44.21 2.73 26.30
C ASN A 81 43.33 3.79 25.57
N ARG A 82 43.89 4.95 25.21
CA ARG A 82 43.20 5.99 24.44
C ARG A 82 43.27 5.64 22.96
N PRO A 83 42.17 5.88 22.18
CA PRO A 83 42.15 5.58 20.78
C PRO A 83 43.10 6.50 20.00
N LEU A 84 43.98 5.87 19.21
CA LEU A 84 44.92 6.56 18.33
C LEU A 84 44.40 6.59 16.88
N THR A 85 43.85 5.48 16.40
CA THR A 85 43.42 5.35 15.03
C THR A 85 42.00 4.79 14.98
N LEU A 86 41.15 5.50 14.28
CA LEU A 86 39.80 5.06 13.95
C LEU A 86 39.74 4.73 12.46
N VAL A 87 39.27 3.53 12.13
CA VAL A 87 39.10 3.08 10.75
C VAL A 87 37.60 2.85 10.50
N GLY A 88 37.14 3.35 9.38
CA GLY A 88 35.73 3.23 9.02
C GLY A 88 35.50 3.24 7.53
N SER A 89 34.29 2.91 7.15
CA SER A 89 33.78 3.03 5.79
C SER A 89 32.42 3.67 5.80
N SER A 90 32.09 4.38 4.76
CA SER A 90 30.74 4.91 4.53
C SER A 90 30.25 4.54 3.14
N LEU A 91 29.01 4.10 3.06
CA LEU A 91 28.35 3.69 1.83
C LEU A 91 27.09 4.53 1.64
N VAL A 92 26.91 5.09 0.46
CA VAL A 92 25.65 5.75 0.11
C VAL A 92 24.59 4.69 -0.16
N ILE A 93 23.52 4.75 0.61
CA ILE A 93 22.41 3.78 0.60
C ILE A 93 21.07 4.42 0.19
N THR A 94 21.13 5.59 -0.44
CA THR A 94 19.92 6.35 -0.84
C THR A 94 19.00 5.53 -1.73
N ASP A 95 19.55 4.84 -2.74
CA ASP A 95 18.75 4.03 -3.65
C ASP A 95 18.16 2.80 -2.94
N ARG A 96 18.90 2.18 -2.00
CA ARG A 96 18.38 1.09 -1.17
C ARG A 96 17.19 1.56 -0.34
N LYS A 97 17.32 2.69 0.37
CA LYS A 97 16.25 3.27 1.18
C LYS A 97 14.99 3.61 0.36
N ARG A 98 15.19 4.16 -0.82
CA ARG A 98 14.11 4.46 -1.73
C ARG A 98 13.37 3.19 -2.19
N MET A 99 14.11 2.14 -2.56
CA MET A 99 13.52 0.86 -2.94
C MET A 99 12.77 0.19 -1.77
N GLU A 100 13.32 0.25 -0.55
CA GLU A 100 12.66 -0.24 0.67
C GLU A 100 11.33 0.48 0.91
N GLU A 101 11.30 1.82 0.76
CA GLU A 101 10.10 2.65 0.91
C GLU A 101 9.06 2.36 -0.19
N GLU A 102 9.51 2.26 -1.45
CA GLU A 102 8.64 1.89 -2.59
C GLU A 102 8.04 0.49 -2.41
N LEU A 103 8.84 -0.48 -1.95
CA LEU A 103 8.39 -1.84 -1.67
C LEU A 103 7.37 -1.88 -0.54
N MET A 104 7.62 -1.16 0.56
CA MET A 104 6.70 -1.07 1.68
C MET A 104 5.37 -0.45 1.26
N SER A 105 5.41 0.65 0.53
CA SER A 105 4.20 1.29 -0.01
C SER A 105 3.43 0.39 -0.99
N ALA A 106 4.12 -0.37 -1.84
CA ALA A 106 3.48 -1.34 -2.73
C ALA A 106 2.84 -2.50 -1.97
N LYS A 107 3.52 -3.00 -0.92
CA LYS A 107 3.00 -4.04 -0.03
C LYS A 107 1.72 -3.57 0.68
N ASP A 108 1.75 -2.39 1.30
CA ASP A 108 0.60 -1.84 2.03
C ASP A 108 -0.62 -1.68 1.11
N ARG A 109 -0.41 -1.19 -0.12
CA ARG A 109 -1.48 -1.10 -1.13
C ARG A 109 -2.02 -2.46 -1.54
N ALA A 110 -1.16 -3.47 -1.69
CA ALA A 110 -1.58 -4.82 -2.03
C ALA A 110 -2.37 -5.48 -0.88
N GLU A 111 -1.93 -5.30 0.37
CA GLU A 111 -2.61 -5.82 1.55
C GLU A 111 -3.99 -5.18 1.72
N GLU A 112 -4.10 -3.86 1.55
CA GLU A 112 -5.38 -3.16 1.62
C GLU A 112 -6.33 -3.60 0.49
N SER A 113 -5.83 -3.75 -0.74
CA SER A 113 -6.62 -4.28 -1.86
C SER A 113 -7.14 -5.69 -1.55
N ASN A 114 -6.30 -6.57 -1.00
CA ASN A 114 -6.71 -7.92 -0.62
C ASN A 114 -7.76 -7.91 0.52
N ARG A 115 -7.60 -7.01 1.50
CA ARG A 115 -8.56 -6.85 2.60
C ARG A 115 -9.94 -6.42 2.09
N LEU A 116 -9.96 -5.42 1.21
CA LEU A 116 -11.19 -4.93 0.58
C LEU A 116 -11.87 -6.01 -0.26
N LYS A 117 -11.08 -6.76 -1.05
CA LYS A 117 -11.59 -7.88 -1.86
C LYS A 117 -12.19 -8.98 -1.01
N SER A 118 -11.56 -9.34 0.11
CA SER A 118 -12.08 -10.35 1.04
C SER A 118 -13.37 -9.89 1.72
N ALA A 119 -13.43 -8.64 2.16
CA ALA A 119 -14.65 -8.06 2.75
C ALA A 119 -15.78 -7.99 1.73
N PHE A 120 -15.49 -7.63 0.47
CA PHE A 120 -16.47 -7.63 -0.61
C PHE A 120 -17.05 -9.01 -0.84
N LEU A 121 -16.23 -10.06 -0.97
CA LEU A 121 -16.69 -11.43 -1.18
C LEU A 121 -17.54 -11.95 0.00
N ALA A 122 -17.17 -11.61 1.23
CA ALA A 122 -17.94 -11.97 2.40
C ALA A 122 -19.32 -11.29 2.39
N ASN A 123 -19.40 -10.00 2.09
CA ASN A 123 -20.65 -9.27 2.00
C ASN A 123 -21.51 -9.81 0.85
N MET A 124 -20.95 -10.06 -0.33
CA MET A 124 -21.67 -10.63 -1.47
C MET A 124 -22.26 -12.01 -1.14
N SER A 125 -21.53 -12.83 -0.39
CA SER A 125 -22.04 -14.12 0.08
C SER A 125 -23.28 -13.97 0.98
N HIS A 126 -23.33 -12.95 1.81
CA HIS A 126 -24.50 -12.64 2.63
C HIS A 126 -25.67 -12.10 1.81
N GLU A 127 -25.38 -11.14 0.91
CA GLU A 127 -26.40 -10.53 0.04
C GLU A 127 -27.05 -11.54 -0.92
N ILE A 128 -26.30 -12.55 -1.38
CA ILE A 128 -26.83 -13.66 -2.21
C ILE A 128 -27.62 -14.65 -1.36
N ARG A 129 -27.15 -14.96 -0.15
CA ARG A 129 -27.79 -15.99 0.70
C ARG A 129 -29.19 -15.60 1.14
N THR A 130 -29.44 -14.34 1.43
CA THR A 130 -30.72 -13.83 1.93
C THR A 130 -31.86 -14.07 0.93
N PRO A 131 -31.80 -13.57 -0.33
CA PRO A 131 -32.84 -13.82 -1.31
C PRO A 131 -32.93 -15.30 -1.69
N LEU A 132 -31.81 -16.03 -1.75
CA LEU A 132 -31.82 -17.46 -2.04
C LEU A 132 -32.57 -18.25 -0.98
N ASN A 133 -32.34 -17.99 0.29
CA ASN A 133 -33.08 -18.63 1.39
C ASN A 133 -34.57 -18.29 1.36
N ALA A 134 -34.94 -17.07 1.00
CA ALA A 134 -36.34 -16.67 0.82
C ALA A 134 -36.98 -17.48 -0.34
N ILE A 135 -36.33 -17.58 -1.48
CA ILE A 135 -36.80 -18.37 -2.63
C ILE A 135 -37.02 -19.82 -2.21
N ILE A 136 -36.02 -20.47 -1.58
CA ILE A 136 -36.11 -21.88 -1.13
C ILE A 136 -37.23 -22.04 -0.10
N GLY A 137 -37.31 -21.16 0.90
CA GLY A 137 -38.32 -21.23 1.97
C GLY A 137 -39.76 -21.12 1.43
N PHE A 138 -40.01 -20.09 0.63
CA PHE A 138 -41.37 -19.88 0.07
C PHE A 138 -41.72 -20.91 -1.00
N SER A 139 -40.75 -21.43 -1.76
CA SER A 139 -41.01 -22.55 -2.67
C SER A 139 -41.47 -23.82 -1.94
N ASN A 140 -40.87 -24.12 -0.78
CA ASN A 140 -41.28 -25.26 0.02
C ASN A 140 -42.67 -25.10 0.61
N ILE A 141 -43.02 -23.89 1.08
CA ILE A 141 -44.36 -23.58 1.63
C ILE A 141 -45.39 -23.63 0.49
N LEU A 142 -45.09 -23.04 -0.67
CA LEU A 142 -45.96 -23.05 -1.83
C LEU A 142 -46.42 -24.43 -2.23
N ALA A 143 -45.54 -25.44 -2.11
CA ALA A 143 -45.84 -26.84 -2.45
C ALA A 143 -46.92 -27.46 -1.55
N SER A 144 -47.12 -26.93 -0.35
CA SER A 144 -48.11 -27.44 0.64
C SER A 144 -49.31 -26.51 0.88
N THR A 145 -49.33 -25.35 0.21
CA THR A 145 -50.40 -24.36 0.36
C THR A 145 -51.58 -24.72 -0.56
N GLU A 146 -52.79 -24.69 -0.02
CA GLU A 146 -54.02 -24.97 -0.79
C GLU A 146 -54.74 -23.69 -1.21
N GLU A 147 -54.61 -22.63 -0.42
CA GLU A 147 -55.29 -21.34 -0.63
C GLU A 147 -54.66 -20.53 -1.77
N GLU A 148 -55.47 -20.17 -2.78
CA GLU A 148 -54.96 -19.55 -4.02
C GLU A 148 -54.42 -18.11 -3.78
N GLN A 149 -54.95 -17.39 -2.79
CA GLN A 149 -54.45 -16.07 -2.43
C GLN A 149 -53.07 -16.11 -1.79
N GLU A 150 -52.83 -17.05 -0.89
CA GLU A 150 -51.51 -17.27 -0.26
C GLU A 150 -50.48 -17.74 -1.31
N LYS A 151 -50.88 -18.60 -2.23
CA LYS A 151 -50.01 -19.04 -3.34
C LYS A 151 -49.51 -17.83 -4.14
N GLN A 152 -50.40 -16.90 -4.49
CA GLN A 152 -50.02 -15.74 -5.26
C GLN A 152 -49.05 -14.81 -4.51
N GLU A 153 -49.24 -14.66 -3.20
CA GLU A 153 -48.32 -13.91 -2.36
C GLU A 153 -46.94 -14.55 -2.34
N TYR A 154 -46.84 -15.87 -2.17
CA TYR A 154 -45.55 -16.58 -2.14
C TYR A 154 -44.84 -16.52 -3.50
N ILE A 155 -45.58 -16.61 -4.62
CA ILE A 155 -45.05 -16.44 -5.97
C ILE A 155 -44.44 -15.05 -6.12
N ASN A 156 -45.17 -14.00 -5.70
CA ASN A 156 -44.67 -12.63 -5.80
C ASN A 156 -43.39 -12.42 -4.97
N ILE A 157 -43.29 -13.02 -3.81
CA ILE A 157 -42.08 -12.98 -2.97
C ILE A 157 -40.92 -13.69 -3.67
N ILE A 158 -41.15 -14.86 -4.24
CA ILE A 158 -40.13 -15.61 -5.00
C ILE A 158 -39.62 -14.83 -6.20
N GLU A 159 -40.55 -14.25 -7.00
CA GLU A 159 -40.20 -13.45 -8.18
C GLU A 159 -39.42 -12.18 -7.82
N SER A 160 -39.82 -11.48 -6.76
CA SER A 160 -39.11 -10.31 -6.27
C SER A 160 -37.68 -10.63 -5.81
N ASN A 161 -37.49 -11.72 -5.06
CA ASN A 161 -36.17 -12.16 -4.62
C ASN A 161 -35.31 -12.68 -5.77
N ASN A 162 -35.91 -13.31 -6.76
CA ASN A 162 -35.22 -13.76 -7.99
C ASN A 162 -34.70 -12.54 -8.79
N THR A 163 -35.54 -11.52 -8.97
CA THR A 163 -35.13 -10.27 -9.61
C THR A 163 -33.96 -9.60 -8.87
N LEU A 164 -34.04 -9.53 -7.54
CA LEU A 164 -32.95 -9.00 -6.69
C LEU A 164 -31.65 -9.79 -6.88
N LEU A 165 -31.74 -11.14 -6.92
CA LEU A 165 -30.57 -11.99 -7.09
C LEU A 165 -29.92 -11.80 -8.47
N LEU A 166 -30.71 -11.68 -9.52
CA LEU A 166 -30.21 -11.40 -10.89
C LEU A 166 -29.53 -10.05 -10.95
N GLN A 167 -30.06 -9.02 -10.30
CA GLN A 167 -29.44 -7.72 -10.22
C GLN A 167 -28.06 -7.79 -9.51
N LEU A 168 -27.99 -8.47 -8.34
CA LEU A 168 -26.73 -8.65 -7.62
C LEU A 168 -25.66 -9.37 -8.47
N ILE A 169 -26.07 -10.39 -9.22
CA ILE A 169 -25.14 -11.10 -10.12
C ILE A 169 -24.64 -10.16 -11.22
N SER A 170 -25.53 -9.34 -11.82
CA SER A 170 -25.15 -8.36 -12.85
C SER A 170 -24.16 -7.35 -12.29
N ASP A 171 -24.41 -6.81 -11.09
CA ASP A 171 -23.54 -5.83 -10.43
C ASP A 171 -22.13 -6.42 -10.17
N ILE A 172 -22.04 -7.69 -9.74
CA ILE A 172 -20.76 -8.40 -9.53
C ILE A 172 -20.01 -8.57 -10.86
N LEU A 173 -20.71 -8.95 -11.93
CA LEU A 173 -20.12 -9.12 -13.25
C LEU A 173 -19.60 -7.80 -13.82
N ASP A 174 -20.35 -6.71 -13.64
CA ASP A 174 -19.94 -5.39 -14.10
C ASP A 174 -18.72 -4.88 -13.32
N LEU A 175 -18.69 -5.09 -11.99
CA LEU A 175 -17.51 -4.80 -11.20
C LEU A 175 -16.28 -5.61 -11.65
N SER A 176 -16.48 -6.89 -11.96
CA SER A 176 -15.41 -7.75 -12.47
C SER A 176 -14.86 -7.26 -13.82
N LYS A 177 -15.72 -6.77 -14.72
CA LYS A 177 -15.31 -6.15 -15.98
C LYS A 177 -14.53 -4.85 -15.77
N ILE A 178 -14.94 -4.04 -14.79
CA ILE A 178 -14.23 -2.80 -14.41
C ILE A 178 -12.83 -3.14 -13.90
N GLU A 179 -12.71 -4.09 -12.97
CA GLU A 179 -11.41 -4.53 -12.44
C GLU A 179 -10.48 -5.11 -13.53
N ALA A 180 -11.05 -5.83 -14.49
CA ALA A 180 -10.30 -6.40 -15.61
C ALA A 180 -9.97 -5.36 -16.70
N GLY A 181 -10.52 -4.14 -16.63
CA GLY A 181 -10.37 -3.14 -17.68
C GLY A 181 -11.06 -3.49 -19.00
N THR A 182 -12.04 -4.40 -18.96
CA THR A 182 -12.77 -4.91 -20.14
C THR A 182 -14.17 -4.30 -20.28
N LEU A 183 -14.47 -3.27 -19.50
CA LEU A 183 -15.76 -2.57 -19.63
C LEU A 183 -15.84 -1.84 -20.97
N GLU A 184 -16.77 -2.25 -21.81
CA GLU A 184 -17.06 -1.58 -23.07
C GLU A 184 -18.16 -0.53 -22.87
N PHE A 185 -17.91 0.70 -23.34
CA PHE A 185 -18.90 1.77 -23.33
C PHE A 185 -19.59 1.85 -24.68
N SER A 186 -20.93 1.75 -24.67
CA SER A 186 -21.75 2.00 -25.84
C SER A 186 -22.32 3.43 -25.78
N TYR A 187 -22.02 4.22 -26.79
CA TYR A 187 -22.52 5.59 -26.90
C TYR A 187 -23.72 5.63 -27.85
N SER A 188 -24.83 6.20 -27.40
CA SER A 188 -26.02 6.42 -28.21
C SER A 188 -26.53 7.83 -27.99
N ASN A 189 -27.21 8.38 -29.02
CA ASN A 189 -27.92 9.65 -28.90
C ASN A 189 -29.21 9.41 -28.12
N ILE A 190 -29.39 10.12 -27.01
CA ILE A 190 -30.56 10.00 -26.13
C ILE A 190 -31.27 11.37 -26.13
N ASP A 191 -32.61 11.39 -26.28
CA ASP A 191 -33.40 12.58 -26.02
C ASP A 191 -33.57 12.71 -24.49
N LEU A 192 -33.01 13.79 -23.93
CA LEU A 192 -33.08 14.07 -22.50
C LEU A 192 -34.50 14.25 -21.98
N ASN A 193 -35.40 14.80 -22.81
CA ASN A 193 -36.81 15.01 -22.42
C ASN A 193 -37.56 13.69 -22.29
N ASP A 194 -37.25 12.71 -23.13
CA ASP A 194 -37.89 11.41 -23.08
C ASP A 194 -37.34 10.62 -21.85
N MET A 195 -36.05 10.72 -21.56
CA MET A 195 -35.44 10.12 -20.36
C MET A 195 -36.03 10.71 -19.07
N ILE A 196 -36.25 12.03 -19.00
CA ILE A 196 -36.85 12.69 -17.82
C ILE A 196 -38.29 12.24 -17.65
N LYS A 197 -39.09 12.14 -18.74
CA LYS A 197 -40.47 11.64 -18.67
C LYS A 197 -40.54 10.19 -18.17
N GLU A 198 -39.60 9.34 -18.62
CA GLU A 198 -39.54 7.94 -18.17
C GLU A 198 -39.27 7.84 -16.69
N VAL A 199 -38.28 8.61 -16.18
CA VAL A 199 -37.99 8.67 -14.72
C VAL A 199 -39.20 9.23 -13.95
N GLU A 200 -39.87 10.24 -14.45
CA GLU A 200 -41.07 10.81 -13.82
C GLU A 200 -42.23 9.80 -13.75
N ASN A 201 -42.44 9.00 -14.78
CA ASN A 201 -43.43 7.94 -14.80
C ASN A 201 -43.10 6.81 -13.79
N ILE A 202 -41.83 6.36 -13.71
CA ILE A 202 -41.38 5.34 -12.77
C ILE A 202 -41.56 5.81 -11.33
N THR A 203 -41.27 7.10 -11.03
CA THR A 203 -41.46 7.67 -9.71
C THR A 203 -42.90 7.85 -9.31
N LYS A 204 -43.78 8.22 -10.25
CA LYS A 204 -45.22 8.34 -9.98
C LYS A 204 -45.87 6.98 -9.66
N CYS A 205 -45.51 5.91 -10.38
CA CYS A 205 -46.02 4.56 -10.10
C CYS A 205 -45.57 3.98 -8.74
N ARG A 206 -44.53 4.55 -8.10
CA ARG A 206 -44.07 4.12 -6.76
C ARG A 206 -44.71 4.88 -5.60
N MET A 207 -45.47 5.94 -5.89
CA MET A 207 -46.11 6.78 -4.86
C MET A 207 -47.62 6.51 -4.73
N GLU A 208 -48.19 5.65 -5.57
CA GLU A 208 -49.52 5.04 -5.43
C GLU A 208 -49.42 3.65 -4.75
#